data_050a0dd56cd0a78431422ca713284b34
#
_entry.id   050a0dd56cd0a78431422ca713284b34
#
_cell.length_a   1.000
_cell.length_b   1.000
_cell.length_c   1.000
_cell.angle_alpha   90.00
_cell.angle_beta   90.00
_cell.angle_gamma   90.00
#
_symmetry.space_group_name_H-M   'P 1'
#
loop_
_entity.id
_entity.type
_entity.pdbx_description
1 polymer ?
#
loop_
_entity_poly.entity_id
_entity_poly.type
_entity_poly.pdbx_seq_one_letter_code
_entity_poly.pdbx_strand_id
1 'polypeptide(L)'
;VWPYLWNFLPENPNVLQRWGQQYHVSAANPFKLLAYVGADVPGAAQFIPPEQVDPIQRAERSTIHWISVDELGERLRQLRADVAAMRLPGDPGRMSLPGAQAKTAYYWDRQKNRWGVPAGRTPTTHIIKPCVPGFDGLVENEHFCQDLAARLGMPAANSFVLALDDTYIVVERYDRLPPARRSAVVQRVHQEDICQALGLMPARKYQEEGGPGIAQVVALIRRVSAEPELDVERFLQANIFNWLITGTDAHAKNYSFFNRLGRRDPARTAI
;
A
#
# COMPACT_ATOMS: atom_id res chain seq x y z
N VAL A 1 16.25 -2.82 -11.83
CA VAL A 1 15.93 -3.56 -10.59
C VAL A 1 16.04 -2.65 -9.35
N TRP A 2 17.10 -1.85 -9.20
CA TRP A 2 17.34 -1.05 -7.99
C TRP A 2 16.22 -0.03 -7.70
N PRO A 3 15.79 0.83 -8.66
CA PRO A 3 14.66 1.73 -8.45
C PRO A 3 13.37 0.99 -8.14
N TYR A 4 13.12 -0.16 -8.77
CA TYR A 4 11.94 -0.99 -8.53
C TYR A 4 11.83 -1.41 -7.06
N LEU A 5 12.94 -1.85 -6.44
CA LEU A 5 12.97 -2.26 -5.04
C LEU A 5 12.73 -1.09 -4.08
N TRP A 6 13.27 0.08 -4.38
CA TRP A 6 13.08 1.28 -3.56
C TRP A 6 11.61 1.70 -3.45
N ASN A 7 10.82 1.46 -4.50
CA ASN A 7 9.41 1.82 -4.52
C ASN A 7 8.52 0.96 -3.59
N PHE A 8 9.05 -0.08 -2.97
CA PHE A 8 8.37 -0.84 -1.91
C PHE A 8 8.64 -0.33 -0.49
N LEU A 9 9.61 0.55 -0.31
CA LEU A 9 10.06 1.03 0.99
C LEU A 9 9.42 2.37 1.36
N PRO A 10 9.29 2.68 2.67
CA PRO A 10 8.91 4.02 3.12
C PRO A 10 9.87 5.08 2.59
N GLU A 11 9.34 6.28 2.35
CA GLU A 11 10.15 7.41 1.86
C GLU A 11 10.76 8.22 3.01
N ASN A 12 10.39 7.92 4.27
CA ASN A 12 10.95 8.60 5.43
C ASN A 12 12.34 8.05 5.79
N PRO A 13 13.41 8.87 5.71
CA PRO A 13 14.78 8.43 5.99
C PRO A 13 14.98 7.90 7.42
N ASN A 14 14.25 8.45 8.41
CA ASN A 14 14.36 8.02 9.80
C ASN A 14 13.85 6.58 9.98
N VAL A 15 12.80 6.20 9.25
CA VAL A 15 12.30 4.82 9.24
C VAL A 15 13.35 3.87 8.68
N LEU A 16 13.95 4.24 7.54
CA LEU A 16 14.99 3.43 6.88
C LEU A 16 16.23 3.28 7.75
N GLN A 17 16.68 4.36 8.39
CA GLN A 17 17.83 4.33 9.32
C GLN A 17 17.55 3.44 10.53
N ARG A 18 16.35 3.55 11.14
CA ARG A 18 15.95 2.70 12.26
C ARG A 18 15.91 1.24 11.87
N TRP A 19 15.34 0.90 10.72
CA TRP A 19 15.35 -0.48 10.21
C TRP A 19 16.77 -0.95 9.93
N GLY A 20 17.64 -0.09 9.36
CA GLY A 20 19.05 -0.41 9.15
C GLY A 20 19.75 -0.78 10.46
N GLN A 21 19.52 -0.03 11.53
CA GLN A 21 20.06 -0.31 12.87
C GLN A 21 19.44 -1.57 13.47
N GLN A 22 18.13 -1.71 13.44
CA GLN A 22 17.39 -2.84 14.00
C GLN A 22 17.80 -4.18 13.38
N TYR A 23 18.02 -4.20 12.06
CA TYR A 23 18.34 -5.42 11.32
C TYR A 23 19.82 -5.55 10.97
N HIS A 24 20.67 -4.65 11.45
CA HIS A 24 22.11 -4.62 11.17
C HIS A 24 22.45 -4.64 9.68
N VAL A 25 21.69 -3.86 8.88
CA VAL A 25 21.89 -3.71 7.42
C VAL A 25 21.99 -2.23 7.04
N SER A 26 22.61 -1.97 5.91
CA SER A 26 22.65 -0.59 5.40
C SER A 26 21.26 -0.08 5.03
N ALA A 27 20.88 1.09 5.54
CA ALA A 27 19.65 1.80 5.16
C ALA A 27 19.62 2.18 3.67
N ALA A 28 20.77 2.21 2.99
CA ALA A 28 20.89 2.46 1.56
C ALA A 28 20.79 1.19 0.70
N ASN A 29 20.50 0.04 1.28
CA ASN A 29 20.38 -1.23 0.55
C ASN A 29 18.94 -1.76 0.59
N PRO A 30 18.09 -1.44 -0.40
CA PRO A 30 16.69 -1.83 -0.42
C PRO A 30 16.50 -3.34 -0.47
N PHE A 31 17.38 -4.08 -1.13
CA PHE A 31 17.32 -5.54 -1.21
C PHE A 31 17.50 -6.18 0.18
N LYS A 32 18.48 -5.71 0.95
CA LYS A 32 18.70 -6.21 2.31
C LYS A 32 17.58 -5.81 3.27
N LEU A 33 17.07 -4.56 3.16
CA LEU A 33 15.92 -4.13 3.97
C LEU A 33 14.68 -4.98 3.68
N LEU A 34 14.36 -5.20 2.40
CA LEU A 34 13.20 -5.99 1.99
C LEU A 34 13.28 -7.44 2.45
N ALA A 35 14.46 -8.03 2.60
CA ALA A 35 14.59 -9.36 3.21
C ALA A 35 14.01 -9.44 4.63
N TYR A 36 13.95 -8.31 5.36
CA TYR A 36 13.38 -8.25 6.70
C TYR A 36 11.95 -7.73 6.76
N VAL A 37 11.56 -6.82 5.86
CA VAL A 37 10.25 -6.16 5.92
C VAL A 37 9.36 -6.45 4.71
N GLY A 38 9.84 -7.18 3.72
CA GLY A 38 9.18 -7.31 2.41
C GLY A 38 8.24 -8.51 2.25
N ALA A 39 7.87 -9.21 3.33
CA ALA A 39 6.95 -10.34 3.21
C ALA A 39 5.51 -9.92 2.83
N ASP A 40 5.12 -8.69 3.12
CA ASP A 40 3.87 -8.10 2.70
C ASP A 40 4.10 -6.66 2.21
N VAL A 41 4.16 -6.50 0.90
CA VAL A 41 4.35 -5.23 0.20
C VAL A 41 3.15 -4.96 -0.73
N PRO A 42 3.05 -3.80 -1.37
CA PRO A 42 2.07 -3.58 -2.44
C PRO A 42 2.18 -4.64 -3.55
N GLY A 43 1.04 -5.08 -4.02
CA GLY A 43 0.99 -6.11 -5.05
C GLY A 43 1.15 -7.53 -4.52
N ALA A 44 1.60 -8.44 -5.39
CA ALA A 44 1.76 -9.86 -5.09
C ALA A 44 3.20 -10.27 -4.78
N ALA A 45 4.16 -9.35 -4.91
CA ALA A 45 5.55 -9.65 -4.59
C ALA A 45 5.73 -9.95 -3.09
N GLN A 46 6.60 -10.88 -2.78
CA GLN A 46 7.02 -11.21 -1.43
C GLN A 46 8.53 -11.40 -1.41
N PHE A 47 9.22 -10.68 -0.55
CA PHE A 47 10.66 -10.82 -0.35
C PHE A 47 10.88 -11.66 0.91
N ILE A 48 11.31 -12.89 0.70
CA ILE A 48 11.42 -13.90 1.75
C ILE A 48 12.83 -14.49 1.70
N PRO A 49 13.57 -14.51 2.81
CA PRO A 49 14.85 -15.19 2.90
C PRO A 49 14.71 -16.68 2.55
N PRO A 50 15.67 -17.29 1.84
CA PRO A 50 15.57 -18.66 1.37
C PRO A 50 15.20 -19.68 2.45
N GLU A 51 15.75 -19.52 3.65
CA GLU A 51 15.48 -20.38 4.79
C GLU A 51 14.04 -20.33 5.32
N GLN A 52 13.28 -19.31 4.94
CA GLN A 52 11.89 -19.12 5.35
C GLN A 52 10.87 -19.50 4.26
N VAL A 53 11.32 -19.79 3.05
CA VAL A 53 10.44 -20.13 1.92
C VAL A 53 9.67 -21.42 2.21
N ASP A 54 10.37 -22.49 2.54
CA ASP A 54 9.76 -23.79 2.83
C ASP A 54 8.78 -23.77 4.02
N PRO A 55 9.13 -23.18 5.18
CA PRO A 55 8.19 -23.04 6.28
C PRO A 55 6.92 -22.26 5.91
N ILE A 56 7.06 -21.17 5.15
CA ILE A 56 5.92 -20.36 4.73
C ILE A 56 5.04 -21.10 3.70
N GLN A 57 5.65 -21.82 2.75
CA GLN A 57 4.92 -22.59 1.75
C GLN A 57 4.20 -23.79 2.34
N ARG A 58 4.78 -24.45 3.33
CA ARG A 58 4.22 -25.62 4.02
C ARG A 58 3.23 -25.27 5.12
N ALA A 59 3.12 -23.98 5.50
CA ALA A 59 2.16 -23.55 6.50
C ALA A 59 0.74 -23.83 6.00
N GLU A 60 0.14 -24.91 6.52
CA GLU A 60 -1.22 -25.34 6.17
C GLU A 60 -2.29 -24.34 6.61
N ARG A 61 -1.97 -23.50 7.60
CA ARG A 61 -2.89 -22.51 8.15
C ARG A 61 -2.32 -21.10 8.09
N SER A 62 -3.18 -20.19 7.68
CA SER A 62 -2.94 -18.76 7.83
C SER A 62 -2.83 -18.40 9.31
N THR A 63 -1.75 -17.77 9.70
CA THR A 63 -1.54 -17.35 11.09
C THR A 63 -1.92 -15.88 11.22
N ILE A 64 -2.86 -15.58 12.10
CA ILE A 64 -3.25 -14.22 12.44
C ILE A 64 -3.18 -14.11 13.97
N HIS A 65 -2.35 -13.19 14.45
CA HIS A 65 -2.36 -12.81 15.85
C HIS A 65 -3.47 -11.76 16.04
N TRP A 66 -4.57 -12.17 16.67
CA TRP A 66 -5.73 -11.29 16.90
C TRP A 66 -5.43 -10.33 18.04
N ILE A 67 -5.80 -9.08 17.82
CA ILE A 67 -5.61 -7.98 18.79
C ILE A 67 -6.97 -7.40 19.19
N SER A 68 -7.05 -6.89 20.41
CA SER A 68 -8.22 -6.17 20.89
C SER A 68 -8.30 -4.77 20.28
N VAL A 69 -9.44 -4.10 20.43
CA VAL A 69 -9.61 -2.70 20.00
C VAL A 69 -8.70 -1.76 20.81
N ASP A 70 -8.55 -2.04 22.11
CA ASP A 70 -7.67 -1.26 22.99
C ASP A 70 -6.19 -1.42 22.58
N GLU A 71 -5.77 -2.64 22.24
CA GLU A 71 -4.43 -2.90 21.73
C GLU A 71 -4.21 -2.21 20.38
N LEU A 72 -5.21 -2.23 19.49
CA LEU A 72 -5.14 -1.49 18.23
C LEU A 72 -4.97 0.02 18.50
N GLY A 73 -5.76 0.60 19.41
CA GLY A 73 -5.66 2.00 19.80
C GLY A 73 -4.26 2.37 20.30
N GLU A 74 -3.68 1.53 21.18
CA GLU A 74 -2.32 1.74 21.68
C GLU A 74 -1.26 1.70 20.56
N ARG A 75 -1.36 0.74 19.65
CA ARG A 75 -0.48 0.64 18.47
C ARG A 75 -0.57 1.85 17.56
N LEU A 76 -1.78 2.38 17.36
CA LEU A 76 -2.01 3.56 16.52
C LEU A 76 -1.51 4.84 17.19
N ARG A 77 -1.62 4.97 18.54
CA ARG A 77 -0.98 6.06 19.29
C ARG A 77 0.54 6.04 19.12
N GLN A 78 1.15 4.86 19.24
CA GLN A 78 2.59 4.70 19.04
C GLN A 78 3.02 5.07 17.62
N LEU A 79 2.25 4.65 16.60
CA LEU A 79 2.51 5.02 15.21
C LEU A 79 2.41 6.53 14.99
N ARG A 80 1.47 7.21 15.66
CA ARG A 80 1.31 8.68 15.57
C ARG A 80 2.48 9.42 16.21
N ALA A 81 2.97 8.90 17.32
CA ALA A 81 4.15 9.46 18.01
C ALA A 81 5.45 9.17 17.27
N ASP A 82 5.51 8.04 16.55
CA ASP A 82 6.70 7.54 15.89
C ASP A 82 6.34 6.80 14.59
N VAL A 83 6.59 7.47 13.46
CA VAL A 83 6.29 6.93 12.11
C VAL A 83 6.99 5.59 11.81
N ALA A 84 8.03 5.23 12.55
CA ALA A 84 8.71 3.95 12.40
C ALA A 84 8.02 2.79 13.15
N ALA A 85 7.04 3.08 14.01
CA ALA A 85 6.26 2.08 14.74
C ALA A 85 5.15 1.43 13.89
N MET A 86 5.40 1.22 12.59
CA MET A 86 4.45 0.54 11.68
C MET A 86 4.19 -0.91 12.12
N ARG A 87 5.15 -1.54 12.77
CA ARG A 87 5.08 -2.84 13.43
C ARG A 87 5.81 -2.76 14.77
N LEU A 88 5.27 -3.44 15.77
CA LEU A 88 5.92 -3.53 17.07
C LEU A 88 7.00 -4.61 17.07
N PRO A 89 8.03 -4.48 17.92
CA PRO A 89 8.97 -5.55 18.16
C PRO A 89 8.23 -6.83 18.62
N GLY A 90 8.56 -7.96 17.98
CA GLY A 90 7.90 -9.25 18.28
C GLY A 90 6.63 -9.53 17.47
N ASP A 91 6.13 -8.59 16.67
CA ASP A 91 5.03 -8.87 15.74
C ASP A 91 5.43 -10.00 14.76
N PRO A 92 4.52 -10.95 14.50
CA PRO A 92 4.81 -12.07 13.62
C PRO A 92 4.89 -11.68 12.15
N GLY A 93 4.30 -10.56 11.77
CA GLY A 93 4.21 -10.08 10.39
C GLY A 93 5.31 -9.11 10.02
N ARG A 94 5.79 -9.23 8.80
CA ARG A 94 6.78 -8.34 8.19
C ARG A 94 6.12 -7.62 7.03
N MET A 95 6.06 -6.29 7.07
CA MET A 95 5.45 -5.51 6.00
C MET A 95 6.23 -4.24 5.71
N SER A 96 6.11 -3.78 4.48
CA SER A 96 6.57 -2.46 4.03
C SER A 96 5.52 -1.81 3.15
N LEU A 97 5.22 -0.56 3.45
CA LEU A 97 4.31 0.27 2.67
C LEU A 97 5.04 1.55 2.26
N PRO A 98 5.04 1.90 0.97
CA PRO A 98 5.69 3.11 0.46
C PRO A 98 4.96 4.39 0.89
N GLY A 99 5.63 5.51 0.70
CA GLY A 99 5.13 6.85 0.98
C GLY A 99 5.69 7.45 2.27
N ALA A 100 5.50 8.75 2.44
CA ALA A 100 6.08 9.54 3.54
C ALA A 100 5.21 9.56 4.80
N GLN A 101 3.88 9.52 4.66
CA GLN A 101 2.93 9.58 5.77
C GLN A 101 3.01 8.32 6.63
N ALA A 102 2.87 8.48 7.96
CA ALA A 102 2.72 7.38 8.90
C ALA A 102 1.55 6.48 8.51
N LYS A 103 1.77 5.18 8.43
CA LYS A 103 0.75 4.18 8.10
C LYS A 103 1.15 2.80 8.60
N THR A 104 0.17 1.99 8.88
CA THR A 104 0.33 0.57 9.16
C THR A 104 -0.74 -0.22 8.42
N ALA A 105 -0.67 -1.55 8.44
CA ALA A 105 -1.75 -2.37 7.88
C ALA A 105 -1.99 -3.61 8.71
N TYR A 106 -3.24 -4.01 8.76
CA TYR A 106 -3.72 -5.16 9.50
C TYR A 106 -4.64 -6.03 8.64
N TYR A 107 -4.91 -7.24 9.12
CA TYR A 107 -6.01 -8.05 8.64
C TYR A 107 -7.28 -7.67 9.39
N TRP A 108 -8.37 -7.39 8.69
CA TRP A 108 -9.67 -7.14 9.30
C TRP A 108 -10.68 -8.24 8.91
N ASP A 109 -11.15 -8.98 9.92
CA ASP A 109 -12.26 -9.93 9.79
C ASP A 109 -13.57 -9.16 9.97
N ARG A 110 -14.18 -8.74 8.86
CA ARG A 110 -15.44 -7.97 8.88
C ARG A 110 -16.59 -8.73 9.55
N GLN A 111 -16.63 -10.06 9.40
CA GLN A 111 -17.73 -10.86 9.94
C GLN A 111 -17.71 -10.91 11.48
N LYS A 112 -16.51 -10.96 12.04
CA LYS A 112 -16.29 -11.01 13.49
C LYS A 112 -15.90 -9.66 14.09
N ASN A 113 -15.83 -8.62 13.26
CA ASN A 113 -15.40 -7.26 13.62
C ASN A 113 -14.14 -7.25 14.49
N ARG A 114 -13.08 -7.91 14.03
CA ARG A 114 -11.82 -8.03 14.76
C ARG A 114 -10.62 -7.80 13.88
N TRP A 115 -9.60 -7.23 14.48
CA TRP A 115 -8.32 -6.92 13.85
C TRP A 115 -7.25 -7.93 14.20
N GLY A 116 -6.27 -8.11 13.34
CA GLY A 116 -5.13 -8.97 13.62
C GLY A 116 -3.90 -8.65 12.81
N VAL A 117 -2.76 -9.05 13.35
CA VAL A 117 -1.45 -9.00 12.71
C VAL A 117 -1.24 -10.31 11.96
N PRO A 118 -1.30 -10.30 10.63
CA PRO A 118 -1.11 -11.54 9.86
C PRO A 118 0.36 -11.89 9.70
N ALA A 119 0.64 -13.18 9.52
CA ALA A 119 1.97 -13.71 9.26
C ALA A 119 1.94 -14.81 8.18
N GLY A 120 3.12 -15.18 7.71
CA GLY A 120 3.29 -16.22 6.72
C GLY A 120 2.65 -15.87 5.38
N ARG A 121 1.68 -16.68 4.94
CA ARG A 121 0.98 -16.48 3.66
C ARG A 121 -0.17 -15.49 3.73
N THR A 122 -0.66 -15.18 4.91
CA THR A 122 -1.79 -14.26 5.10
C THR A 122 -1.35 -12.82 4.87
N PRO A 123 -1.94 -12.09 3.93
CA PRO A 123 -1.64 -10.68 3.73
C PRO A 123 -2.43 -9.80 4.70
N THR A 124 -1.99 -8.56 4.87
CA THR A 124 -2.84 -7.49 5.40
C THR A 124 -3.93 -7.15 4.40
N THR A 125 -5.08 -6.66 4.89
CA THR A 125 -6.25 -6.33 4.05
C THR A 125 -6.62 -4.86 4.09
N HIS A 126 -6.22 -4.13 5.13
CA HIS A 126 -6.56 -2.73 5.33
C HIS A 126 -5.34 -1.95 5.78
N ILE A 127 -5.18 -0.76 5.24
CA ILE A 127 -4.18 0.23 5.64
C ILE A 127 -4.85 1.21 6.60
N ILE A 128 -4.18 1.55 7.69
CA ILE A 128 -4.64 2.54 8.65
C ILE A 128 -3.61 3.68 8.69
N LYS A 129 -4.11 4.91 8.56
CA LYS A 129 -3.29 6.12 8.64
C LYS A 129 -3.82 7.01 9.75
N PRO A 130 -2.98 7.49 10.67
CA PRO A 130 -3.36 8.47 11.67
C PRO A 130 -3.53 9.85 11.05
N CYS A 131 -4.23 10.74 11.76
CA CYS A 131 -4.20 12.15 11.49
C CYS A 131 -2.75 12.68 11.55
N VAL A 132 -2.43 13.62 10.69
CA VAL A 132 -1.12 14.29 10.68
C VAL A 132 -1.21 15.51 11.57
N PRO A 133 -0.32 15.68 12.58
CA PRO A 133 -0.34 16.85 13.45
C PRO A 133 -0.28 18.16 12.65
N GLY A 134 -1.17 19.09 12.99
CA GLY A 134 -1.30 20.39 12.29
C GLY A 134 -2.15 20.36 11.03
N PHE A 135 -2.75 19.22 10.69
CA PHE A 135 -3.68 19.07 9.56
C PHE A 135 -5.01 18.50 10.05
N ASP A 136 -5.76 19.31 10.79
CA ASP A 136 -7.07 18.93 11.32
C ASP A 136 -8.04 18.62 10.17
N GLY A 137 -8.82 17.56 10.33
CA GLY A 137 -9.79 17.12 9.32
C GLY A 137 -9.19 16.39 8.11
N LEU A 138 -7.88 16.09 8.08
CA LEU A 138 -7.22 15.41 6.97
C LEU A 138 -7.81 14.00 6.73
N VAL A 139 -8.12 13.27 7.80
CA VAL A 139 -8.70 11.92 7.77
C VAL A 139 -10.08 11.94 7.12
N GLU A 140 -10.93 12.86 7.56
CA GLU A 140 -12.29 13.03 7.06
C GLU A 140 -12.26 13.52 5.61
N ASN A 141 -11.34 14.42 5.28
CA ASN A 141 -11.17 14.92 3.92
C ASN A 141 -10.70 13.82 2.96
N GLU A 142 -9.74 12.98 3.35
CA GLU A 142 -9.30 11.85 2.52
C GLU A 142 -10.45 10.87 2.28
N HIS A 143 -11.22 10.53 3.33
CA HIS A 143 -12.40 9.67 3.20
C HIS A 143 -13.46 10.31 2.29
N PHE A 144 -13.78 11.59 2.50
CA PHE A 144 -14.75 12.33 1.69
C PHE A 144 -14.37 12.34 0.22
N CYS A 145 -13.11 12.63 -0.12
CA CYS A 145 -12.64 12.66 -1.50
C CYS A 145 -12.72 11.28 -2.17
N GLN A 146 -12.40 10.21 -1.44
CA GLN A 146 -12.52 8.84 -1.96
C GLN A 146 -14.00 8.45 -2.19
N ASP A 147 -14.91 8.77 -1.25
CA ASP A 147 -16.34 8.52 -1.42
C ASP A 147 -16.94 9.35 -2.57
N LEU A 148 -16.52 10.61 -2.70
CA LEU A 148 -16.92 11.47 -3.82
C LEU A 148 -16.48 10.89 -5.17
N ALA A 149 -15.22 10.45 -5.27
CA ALA A 149 -14.71 9.80 -6.48
C ALA A 149 -15.54 8.55 -6.84
N ALA A 150 -15.85 7.71 -5.86
CA ALA A 150 -16.67 6.51 -6.05
C ALA A 150 -18.09 6.86 -6.52
N ARG A 151 -18.72 7.90 -5.93
CA ARG A 151 -20.07 8.38 -6.32
C ARG A 151 -20.10 8.97 -7.73
N LEU A 152 -18.98 9.50 -8.20
CA LEU A 152 -18.82 9.96 -9.60
C LEU A 152 -18.52 8.82 -10.58
N GLY A 153 -18.53 7.56 -10.12
CA GLY A 153 -18.30 6.38 -10.95
C GLY A 153 -16.83 6.08 -11.23
N MET A 154 -15.91 6.76 -10.55
CA MET A 154 -14.47 6.47 -10.67
C MET A 154 -14.10 5.29 -9.76
N PRO A 155 -13.11 4.45 -10.17
CA PRO A 155 -12.58 3.41 -9.30
C PRO A 155 -11.85 4.05 -8.11
N ALA A 156 -12.41 3.97 -6.93
CA ALA A 156 -11.80 4.43 -5.69
C ALA A 156 -11.71 3.29 -4.67
N ALA A 157 -10.73 3.36 -3.78
CA ALA A 157 -10.62 2.41 -2.69
C ALA A 157 -11.75 2.62 -1.66
N ASN A 158 -12.30 1.53 -1.13
CA ASN A 158 -13.23 1.63 -0.02
C ASN A 158 -12.50 2.13 1.22
N SER A 159 -13.05 3.12 1.90
CA SER A 159 -12.49 3.66 3.13
C SER A 159 -13.58 3.97 4.15
N PHE A 160 -13.16 4.13 5.39
CA PHE A 160 -14.01 4.63 6.46
C PHE A 160 -13.16 5.30 7.54
N VAL A 161 -13.79 6.15 8.34
CA VAL A 161 -13.17 6.78 9.50
C VAL A 161 -13.33 5.87 10.71
N LEU A 162 -12.23 5.51 11.35
CA LEU A 162 -12.18 4.77 12.60
C LEU A 162 -11.94 5.78 13.73
N ALA A 163 -12.93 5.95 14.59
CA ALA A 163 -12.84 6.78 15.79
C ALA A 163 -12.49 5.92 17.01
N LEU A 164 -11.37 6.21 17.63
CA LEU A 164 -10.90 5.64 18.90
C LEU A 164 -10.62 6.80 19.87
N ASP A 165 -9.38 6.90 20.35
CA ASP A 165 -8.89 8.07 21.09
C ASP A 165 -8.64 9.28 20.16
N ASP A 166 -8.47 9.03 18.88
CA ASP A 166 -8.34 9.98 17.79
C ASP A 166 -9.02 9.43 16.54
N THR A 167 -8.97 10.15 15.41
CA THR A 167 -9.51 9.70 14.13
C THR A 167 -8.41 9.11 13.24
N TYR A 168 -8.76 8.03 12.58
CA TYR A 168 -7.87 7.30 11.67
C TYR A 168 -8.64 6.99 10.38
N ILE A 169 -8.01 7.18 9.22
CA ILE A 169 -8.59 6.63 8.01
C ILE A 169 -8.19 5.17 7.85
N VAL A 170 -9.17 4.33 7.56
CA VAL A 170 -8.97 2.93 7.19
C VAL A 170 -9.30 2.77 5.73
N VAL A 171 -8.33 2.29 4.94
CA VAL A 171 -8.48 2.08 3.50
C VAL A 171 -8.36 0.59 3.18
N GLU A 172 -9.37 0.02 2.51
CA GLU A 172 -9.31 -1.33 2.02
C GLU A 172 -8.26 -1.46 0.92
N ARG A 173 -7.38 -2.45 1.05
CA ARG A 173 -6.35 -2.70 0.05
C ARG A 173 -6.98 -3.26 -1.22
N TYR A 174 -6.97 -2.50 -2.28
CA TYR A 174 -7.50 -2.87 -3.61
C TYR A 174 -6.72 -4.01 -4.28
N ASP A 175 -5.47 -4.23 -3.85
CA ASP A 175 -4.59 -5.30 -4.32
C ASP A 175 -4.78 -6.61 -3.53
N ARG A 176 -5.89 -6.71 -2.78
CA ARG A 176 -6.29 -7.89 -2.00
C ARG A 176 -7.69 -8.32 -2.37
N LEU A 177 -7.81 -9.48 -2.99
CA LEU A 177 -9.12 -10.04 -3.32
C LEU A 177 -9.62 -10.95 -2.18
N PRO A 178 -10.92 -10.92 -1.90
CA PRO A 178 -11.50 -11.81 -0.91
C PRO A 178 -11.25 -13.28 -1.29
N PRO A 179 -11.26 -14.19 -0.32
CA PRO A 179 -11.08 -15.61 -0.58
C PRO A 179 -12.06 -16.12 -1.64
N ALA A 180 -11.57 -16.86 -2.62
CA ALA A 180 -12.42 -17.55 -3.56
C ALA A 180 -13.26 -18.61 -2.83
N ARG A 181 -14.45 -19.00 -3.37
CA ARG A 181 -15.38 -19.95 -2.75
C ARG A 181 -14.76 -21.26 -2.23
N ARG A 182 -13.57 -21.65 -2.76
CA ARG A 182 -12.86 -22.88 -2.38
C ARG A 182 -11.54 -22.65 -1.66
N SER A 183 -11.20 -21.41 -1.34
CA SER A 183 -9.94 -21.04 -0.66
C SER A 183 -10.23 -20.11 0.49
N ALA A 184 -9.72 -20.41 1.67
CA ALA A 184 -9.80 -19.52 2.84
C ALA A 184 -8.77 -18.38 2.83
N VAL A 185 -7.98 -18.27 1.74
CA VAL A 185 -6.84 -17.33 1.68
C VAL A 185 -7.17 -16.14 0.80
N VAL A 186 -6.97 -14.94 1.34
CA VAL A 186 -6.99 -13.67 0.58
C VAL A 186 -5.93 -13.72 -0.51
N GLN A 187 -6.32 -13.41 -1.74
CA GLN A 187 -5.42 -13.42 -2.89
C GLN A 187 -4.75 -12.06 -3.05
N ARG A 188 -3.45 -12.08 -3.33
CA ARG A 188 -2.69 -10.88 -3.73
C ARG A 188 -2.82 -10.66 -5.23
N VAL A 189 -3.13 -9.45 -5.64
CA VAL A 189 -3.08 -9.01 -7.05
C VAL A 189 -1.79 -8.24 -7.24
N HIS A 190 -1.00 -8.63 -8.24
CA HIS A 190 0.23 -7.89 -8.52
C HIS A 190 -0.09 -6.50 -9.07
N GLN A 191 0.65 -5.52 -8.57
CA GLN A 191 0.60 -4.14 -9.05
C GLN A 191 2.01 -3.55 -9.14
N GLU A 192 2.15 -2.58 -10.02
CA GLU A 192 3.34 -1.73 -10.13
C GLU A 192 2.89 -0.28 -10.23
N ASP A 193 3.44 0.61 -9.39
CA ASP A 193 3.21 2.04 -9.56
C ASP A 193 3.94 2.57 -10.80
N ILE A 194 3.60 3.79 -11.25
CA ILE A 194 4.20 4.35 -12.47
C ILE A 194 5.72 4.55 -12.31
N CYS A 195 6.22 4.85 -11.10
CA CYS A 195 7.67 4.92 -10.87
C CYS A 195 8.33 3.56 -11.08
N GLN A 196 7.71 2.47 -10.59
CA GLN A 196 8.19 1.11 -10.82
C GLN A 196 8.18 0.76 -12.31
N ALA A 197 7.08 1.03 -13.00
CA ALA A 197 6.91 0.74 -14.43
C ALA A 197 7.90 1.50 -15.34
N LEU A 198 8.31 2.70 -14.92
CA LEU A 198 9.30 3.53 -15.61
C LEU A 198 10.74 3.34 -15.11
N GLY A 199 10.96 2.56 -14.05
CA GLY A 199 12.27 2.39 -13.45
C GLY A 199 12.82 3.65 -12.76
N LEU A 200 11.92 4.48 -12.22
CA LEU A 200 12.28 5.74 -11.54
C LEU A 200 12.43 5.51 -10.03
N MET A 201 13.35 6.26 -9.43
CA MET A 201 13.48 6.33 -7.98
C MET A 201 12.27 7.05 -7.36
N PRO A 202 11.84 6.71 -6.11
CA PRO A 202 10.74 7.40 -5.43
C PRO A 202 10.88 8.92 -5.36
N ALA A 203 12.11 9.43 -5.23
CA ALA A 203 12.41 10.86 -5.22
C ALA A 203 12.09 11.57 -6.55
N ARG A 204 11.78 10.84 -7.62
CA ARG A 204 11.35 11.38 -8.92
C ARG A 204 9.88 11.13 -9.19
N LYS A 205 9.06 11.14 -8.17
CA LYS A 205 7.62 10.90 -8.32
C LYS A 205 6.86 12.12 -8.85
N TYR A 206 7.33 13.33 -8.56
CA TYR A 206 6.73 14.58 -9.05
C TYR A 206 7.37 15.01 -10.37
N GLN A 207 6.58 15.63 -11.24
CA GLN A 207 7.07 16.13 -12.53
C GLN A 207 8.18 17.17 -12.39
N GLU A 208 8.08 18.07 -11.40
CA GLU A 208 9.08 19.10 -11.09
C GLU A 208 10.41 18.51 -10.59
N GLU A 209 10.40 17.29 -10.05
CA GLU A 209 11.60 16.55 -9.60
C GLU A 209 12.15 15.63 -10.70
N GLY A 210 11.68 15.76 -11.93
CA GLY A 210 12.08 14.95 -13.08
C GLY A 210 11.30 13.64 -13.23
N GLY A 211 10.13 13.56 -12.61
CA GLY A 211 9.14 12.50 -12.83
C GLY A 211 8.34 12.68 -14.12
N PRO A 212 7.43 11.72 -14.43
CA PRO A 212 6.68 11.77 -15.67
C PRO A 212 5.53 12.78 -15.59
N GLY A 213 5.37 13.55 -16.67
CA GLY A 213 4.16 14.33 -16.91
C GLY A 213 3.03 13.50 -17.53
N ILE A 214 1.84 14.09 -17.65
CA ILE A 214 0.64 13.43 -18.19
C ILE A 214 0.90 12.75 -19.53
N ALA A 215 1.56 13.41 -20.47
CA ALA A 215 1.83 12.86 -21.80
C ALA A 215 2.69 11.60 -21.76
N GLN A 216 3.68 11.54 -20.86
CA GLN A 216 4.55 10.37 -20.68
C GLN A 216 3.79 9.20 -20.06
N VAL A 217 2.91 9.48 -19.09
CA VAL A 217 2.06 8.46 -18.47
C VAL A 217 1.05 7.91 -19.49
N VAL A 218 0.42 8.75 -20.29
CA VAL A 218 -0.49 8.33 -21.39
C VAL A 218 0.26 7.44 -22.39
N ALA A 219 1.49 7.81 -22.79
CA ALA A 219 2.29 6.99 -23.70
C ALA A 219 2.66 5.63 -23.06
N LEU A 220 2.93 5.61 -21.74
CA LEU A 220 3.17 4.35 -21.00
C LEU A 220 1.92 3.49 -20.99
N ILE A 221 0.76 4.04 -20.62
CA ILE A 221 -0.53 3.32 -20.60
C ILE A 221 -0.80 2.67 -21.96
N ARG A 222 -0.67 3.44 -23.05
CA ARG A 222 -0.88 2.93 -24.43
C ARG A 222 0.06 1.79 -24.81
N ARG A 223 1.24 1.73 -24.21
CA ARG A 223 2.23 0.68 -24.48
C ARG A 223 1.98 -0.60 -23.69
N VAL A 224 1.48 -0.50 -22.45
CA VAL A 224 1.46 -1.64 -21.51
C VAL A 224 0.06 -2.12 -21.16
N SER A 225 -0.98 -1.30 -21.32
CA SER A 225 -2.34 -1.68 -20.97
C SER A 225 -2.97 -2.60 -22.03
N ALA A 226 -3.82 -3.49 -21.59
CA ALA A 226 -4.65 -4.32 -22.46
C ALA A 226 -5.92 -3.59 -22.95
N GLU A 227 -6.34 -2.51 -22.29
CA GLU A 227 -7.45 -1.60 -22.69
C GLU A 227 -6.97 -0.15 -22.70
N PRO A 228 -6.04 0.20 -23.63
CA PRO A 228 -5.27 1.44 -23.54
C PRO A 228 -6.12 2.70 -23.46
N GLU A 229 -7.12 2.83 -24.32
CA GLU A 229 -7.93 4.06 -24.39
C GLU A 229 -8.86 4.20 -23.16
N LEU A 230 -9.40 3.10 -22.65
CA LEU A 230 -10.18 3.12 -21.42
C LEU A 230 -9.33 3.51 -20.20
N ASP A 231 -8.10 2.98 -20.11
CA ASP A 231 -7.20 3.32 -19.01
C ASP A 231 -6.62 4.73 -19.13
N VAL A 232 -6.43 5.24 -20.36
CA VAL A 232 -6.11 6.66 -20.59
C VAL A 232 -7.26 7.55 -20.13
N GLU A 233 -8.51 7.20 -20.47
CA GLU A 233 -9.69 7.94 -20.02
C GLU A 233 -9.76 8.00 -18.49
N ARG A 234 -9.62 6.87 -17.81
CA ARG A 234 -9.60 6.79 -16.33
C ARG A 234 -8.48 7.62 -15.71
N PHE A 235 -7.28 7.55 -16.28
CA PHE A 235 -6.16 8.35 -15.82
C PHE A 235 -6.43 9.85 -15.96
N LEU A 236 -7.01 10.29 -17.09
CA LEU A 236 -7.36 11.69 -17.31
C LEU A 236 -8.50 12.13 -16.38
N GLN A 237 -9.52 11.29 -16.18
CA GLN A 237 -10.61 11.56 -15.23
C GLN A 237 -10.07 11.79 -13.82
N ALA A 238 -9.12 10.97 -13.36
CA ALA A 238 -8.50 11.15 -12.06
C ALA A 238 -7.66 12.43 -11.96
N ASN A 239 -6.94 12.81 -13.02
CA ASN A 239 -6.22 14.09 -13.04
C ASN A 239 -7.18 15.29 -13.00
N ILE A 240 -8.28 15.24 -13.77
CA ILE A 240 -9.32 16.28 -13.75
C ILE A 240 -9.96 16.35 -12.35
N PHE A 241 -10.32 15.21 -11.77
CA PHE A 241 -10.86 15.16 -10.42
C PHE A 241 -9.92 15.78 -9.39
N ASN A 242 -8.64 15.39 -9.38
CA ASN A 242 -7.64 15.98 -8.50
C ASN A 242 -7.50 17.49 -8.68
N TRP A 243 -7.55 17.96 -9.91
CA TRP A 243 -7.51 19.40 -10.20
C TRP A 243 -8.75 20.12 -9.65
N LEU A 244 -9.95 19.54 -9.83
CA LEU A 244 -11.21 20.11 -9.35
C LEU A 244 -11.29 20.20 -7.81
N ILE A 245 -10.79 19.18 -7.11
CA ILE A 245 -10.76 19.17 -5.62
C ILE A 245 -9.51 19.85 -5.04
N THR A 246 -8.67 20.49 -5.87
CA THR A 246 -7.39 21.06 -5.47
C THR A 246 -6.45 20.07 -4.81
N GLY A 247 -6.47 18.80 -5.28
CA GLY A 247 -5.61 17.72 -4.82
C GLY A 247 -4.18 17.90 -5.32
N THR A 248 -3.30 18.40 -4.47
CA THR A 248 -1.92 18.79 -4.83
C THR A 248 -0.92 17.63 -4.83
N ASP A 249 -1.31 16.46 -4.32
CA ASP A 249 -0.41 15.30 -4.16
C ASP A 249 -0.59 14.24 -5.28
N ALA A 250 -1.04 14.64 -6.46
CA ALA A 250 -1.19 13.74 -7.61
C ALA A 250 0.15 13.50 -8.31
N HIS A 251 0.88 12.48 -7.90
CA HIS A 251 2.18 12.09 -8.44
C HIS A 251 2.21 10.64 -8.98
N ALA A 252 3.30 10.26 -9.65
CA ALA A 252 3.44 8.97 -10.34
C ALA A 252 3.21 7.72 -9.46
N LYS A 253 3.42 7.81 -8.14
CA LYS A 253 3.20 6.68 -7.23
C LYS A 253 1.75 6.51 -6.77
N ASN A 254 0.84 7.45 -7.12
CA ASN A 254 -0.58 7.35 -6.79
C ASN A 254 -1.36 6.54 -7.84
N TYR A 255 -0.73 6.20 -8.95
CA TYR A 255 -1.31 5.40 -10.02
C TYR A 255 -0.56 4.10 -10.20
N SER A 256 -1.28 2.99 -10.35
CA SER A 256 -0.70 1.66 -10.50
C SER A 256 -1.34 0.86 -11.61
N PHE A 257 -0.55 0.00 -12.25
CA PHE A 257 -1.04 -1.01 -13.17
C PHE A 257 -1.28 -2.31 -12.41
N PHE A 258 -2.44 -2.93 -12.63
CA PHE A 258 -2.71 -4.28 -12.17
C PHE A 258 -2.27 -5.33 -13.17
N ASN A 259 -1.56 -6.33 -12.69
CA ASN A 259 -1.24 -7.52 -13.46
C ASN A 259 -1.99 -8.74 -12.89
N ARG A 260 -3.07 -9.15 -13.54
CA ARG A 260 -3.81 -10.36 -13.19
C ARG A 260 -3.26 -11.56 -13.98
N LEU A 261 -2.25 -12.21 -13.43
CA LEU A 261 -1.73 -13.46 -14.00
C LEU A 261 -2.86 -14.50 -14.10
N GLY A 262 -3.11 -15.02 -15.30
CA GLY A 262 -3.97 -16.17 -15.57
C GLY A 262 -5.43 -15.90 -15.96
N ARG A 263 -5.88 -14.66 -16.06
CA ARG A 263 -7.11 -14.31 -16.77
C ARG A 263 -6.79 -13.33 -17.89
N ARG A 264 -7.48 -13.49 -19.04
CA ARG A 264 -7.47 -12.51 -20.16
C ARG A 264 -8.23 -11.22 -19.76
N ASP A 265 -8.12 -10.82 -18.50
CA ASP A 265 -8.63 -9.53 -18.04
C ASP A 265 -7.53 -8.51 -18.21
N PRO A 266 -7.80 -7.41 -18.90
CA PRO A 266 -6.82 -6.36 -19.14
C PRO A 266 -6.27 -5.80 -17.83
N ALA A 267 -5.03 -5.33 -17.88
CA ALA A 267 -4.47 -4.56 -16.78
C ALA A 267 -5.42 -3.37 -16.50
N ARG A 268 -5.96 -3.30 -15.28
CA ARG A 268 -6.79 -2.16 -14.88
C ARG A 268 -5.88 -1.16 -14.18
N THR A 269 -5.94 0.07 -14.61
CA THR A 269 -5.30 1.17 -13.89
C THR A 269 -6.05 1.35 -12.56
N ALA A 270 -5.34 1.22 -11.42
CA ALA A 270 -5.88 1.64 -10.14
C ALA A 270 -5.59 3.14 -9.98
N ILE A 271 -6.58 3.87 -9.62
CA ILE A 271 -6.52 5.30 -9.33
C ILE A 271 -6.66 5.48 -7.83
#